data_d8e01d77d2d4fd7e25075742a115a26a
#
_entry.id   d8e01d77d2d4fd7e25075742a115a26a
#
_cell.length_a   1.000
_cell.length_b   1.000
_cell.length_c   1.000
_cell.angle_alpha   90.00
_cell.angle_beta   90.00
_cell.angle_gamma   90.00
#
_symmetry.space_group_name_H-M   'P 1'
#
loop_
_entity.id
_entity.type
_entity.pdbx_description
1 polymer ?
#
loop_
_entity_poly.entity_id
_entity_poly.type
_entity_poly.pdbx_seq_one_letter_code
_entity_poly.pdbx_strand_id
1 'polypeptide(L)'
;MLTVHHLNQSRSHRVLWALEELGLTYEIVRYQREKSMLAPDSLKKVHPLGKSPVLEDNGLVLAESGAILEYLQETYDSASRFKPLDPAHKVQYRFWLHYAEGSLMPLLLMKLVFNSLGKPPVPFGLRTLGKALGQGVQKAYLNRQLETHARFINDHLAENS
;
A
#
# COMPACT_ATOMS: atom_id res chain seq x y z
N MET A 1 0.04 -7.96 22.53
CA MET A 1 -1.05 -7.02 22.16
C MET A 1 -0.66 -6.39 20.84
N LEU A 2 -1.56 -6.41 19.87
CA LEU A 2 -1.32 -5.88 18.53
C LEU A 2 -1.41 -4.34 18.53
N THR A 3 -0.41 -3.65 17.97
CA THR A 3 -0.41 -2.19 17.83
C THR A 3 -0.07 -1.83 16.37
N VAL A 4 -0.93 -1.01 15.75
CA VAL A 4 -0.73 -0.53 14.37
C VAL A 4 -0.27 0.91 14.38
N HIS A 5 0.91 1.19 13.83
CA HIS A 5 1.41 2.54 13.58
C HIS A 5 0.84 3.06 12.26
N HIS A 6 -0.25 3.80 12.37
CA HIS A 6 -1.04 4.31 11.25
C HIS A 6 -0.62 5.72 10.87
N LEU A 7 -0.16 5.92 9.64
CA LEU A 7 0.07 7.23 9.06
C LEU A 7 -1.11 7.59 8.15
N ASN A 8 -1.62 8.82 8.25
CA ASN A 8 -2.69 9.27 7.34
C ASN A 8 -2.26 9.17 5.86
N GLN A 9 -3.22 8.88 4.97
CA GLN A 9 -2.98 8.71 3.53
C GLN A 9 -1.85 7.70 3.22
N SER A 10 -1.84 6.59 3.93
CA SER A 10 -0.85 5.52 3.75
C SER A 10 -1.52 4.16 3.52
N ARG A 11 -0.70 3.16 3.23
CA ARG A 11 -1.15 1.78 3.02
C ARG A 11 -1.57 1.05 4.30
N SER A 12 -1.41 1.66 5.47
CA SER A 12 -1.82 1.08 6.76
C SER A 12 -3.32 0.76 6.85
N HIS A 13 -4.17 1.39 6.04
CA HIS A 13 -5.58 1.01 5.93
C HIS A 13 -5.79 -0.46 5.58
N ARG A 14 -4.88 -1.06 4.80
CA ARG A 14 -4.94 -2.49 4.45
C ARG A 14 -4.74 -3.38 5.67
N VAL A 15 -3.82 -2.99 6.55
CA VAL A 15 -3.56 -3.71 7.80
C VAL A 15 -4.74 -3.57 8.76
N LEU A 16 -5.28 -2.36 8.91
CA LEU A 16 -6.48 -2.14 9.72
C LEU A 16 -7.64 -2.98 9.20
N TRP A 17 -7.88 -2.98 7.89
CA TRP A 17 -8.93 -3.81 7.29
C TRP A 17 -8.72 -5.31 7.57
N ALA A 18 -7.49 -5.81 7.42
CA ALA A 18 -7.20 -7.22 7.72
C ALA A 18 -7.46 -7.58 9.19
N LEU A 19 -7.13 -6.69 10.12
CA LEU A 19 -7.39 -6.88 11.55
C LEU A 19 -8.89 -6.92 11.87
N GLU A 20 -9.68 -6.03 11.26
CA GLU A 20 -11.14 -6.04 11.38
C GLU A 20 -11.76 -7.33 10.82
N GLU A 21 -11.32 -7.76 9.63
CA GLU A 21 -11.81 -9.00 9.00
C GLU A 21 -11.43 -10.25 9.81
N LEU A 22 -10.29 -10.23 10.49
CA LEU A 22 -9.86 -11.30 11.38
C LEU A 22 -10.54 -11.24 12.76
N GLY A 23 -11.25 -10.14 13.08
CA GLY A 23 -11.90 -9.92 14.37
C GLY A 23 -10.92 -9.75 15.52
N LEU A 24 -9.73 -9.19 15.26
CA LEU A 24 -8.67 -9.04 16.24
C LEU A 24 -8.79 -7.72 17.01
N THR A 25 -8.48 -7.77 18.30
CA THR A 25 -8.36 -6.55 19.13
C THR A 25 -6.96 -5.95 18.95
N TYR A 26 -6.90 -4.65 18.68
CA TYR A 26 -5.65 -3.94 18.45
C TYR A 26 -5.71 -2.48 18.88
N GLU A 27 -4.57 -1.85 19.03
CA GLU A 27 -4.42 -0.42 19.28
C GLU A 27 -3.90 0.31 18.03
N ILE A 28 -4.25 1.60 17.90
CA ILE A 28 -3.78 2.45 16.80
C ILE A 28 -2.97 3.61 17.36
N VAL A 29 -1.69 3.65 17.00
CA VAL A 29 -0.85 4.85 17.18
C VAL A 29 -0.90 5.67 15.91
N ARG A 30 -1.49 6.87 15.98
CA ARG A 30 -1.74 7.71 14.81
C ARG A 30 -0.62 8.70 14.57
N TYR A 31 -0.17 8.78 13.32
CA TYR A 31 0.79 9.74 12.80
C TYR A 31 0.16 10.60 11.72
N GLN A 32 0.58 11.86 11.66
CA GLN A 32 0.17 12.80 10.62
C GLN A 32 1.37 13.11 9.72
N ARG A 33 1.13 13.19 8.41
CA ARG A 33 2.14 13.64 7.47
C ARG A 33 2.49 15.10 7.74
N GLU A 34 3.74 15.42 7.57
CA GLU A 34 4.22 16.81 7.58
C GLU A 34 3.75 17.56 6.33
N LYS A 35 3.96 18.87 6.30
CA LYS A 35 3.68 19.71 5.12
C LYS A 35 4.47 19.26 3.88
N SER A 36 5.61 18.63 4.07
CA SER A 36 6.42 17.96 3.02
C SER A 36 5.80 16.70 2.44
N MET A 37 4.68 16.23 3.00
CA MET A 37 4.07 14.93 2.74
C MET A 37 4.91 13.74 3.23
N LEU A 38 6.01 13.95 3.90
CA LEU A 38 6.79 12.90 4.54
C LEU A 38 6.15 12.45 5.86
N ALA A 39 6.54 11.28 6.33
CA ALA A 39 6.21 10.83 7.67
C ALA A 39 7.04 11.60 8.71
N PRO A 40 6.50 11.85 9.92
CA PRO A 40 7.24 12.51 10.97
C PRO A 40 8.40 11.64 11.48
N ASP A 41 9.46 12.28 11.99
CA ASP A 41 10.65 11.58 12.50
C ASP A 41 10.34 10.65 13.68
N SER A 42 9.25 10.88 14.40
CA SER A 42 8.79 9.99 15.47
C SER A 42 8.52 8.56 14.97
N LEU A 43 8.11 8.38 13.73
CA LEU A 43 7.89 7.05 13.15
C LEU A 43 9.21 6.30 12.89
N LYS A 44 10.34 7.01 12.70
CA LYS A 44 11.67 6.40 12.61
C LYS A 44 12.14 5.77 13.92
N LYS A 45 11.59 6.20 15.06
CA LYS A 45 11.89 5.59 16.36
C LYS A 45 11.26 4.20 16.50
N VAL A 46 10.18 3.94 15.76
CA VAL A 46 9.50 2.65 15.74
C VAL A 46 10.18 1.70 14.72
N HIS A 47 10.42 2.20 13.51
CA HIS A 47 11.07 1.43 12.47
C HIS A 47 12.01 2.32 11.64
N PRO A 48 13.27 1.90 11.37
CA PRO A 48 14.29 2.76 10.75
C PRO A 48 13.89 3.40 9.43
N LEU A 49 13.05 2.74 8.63
CA LEU A 49 12.54 3.29 7.36
C LEU A 49 11.60 4.48 7.53
N GLY A 50 11.03 4.71 8.73
CA GLY A 50 10.08 5.80 8.98
C GLY A 50 8.87 5.77 8.06
N LYS A 51 8.39 4.57 7.72
CA LYS A 51 7.23 4.34 6.84
C LYS A 51 6.12 3.62 7.58
N SER A 52 4.90 3.71 7.08
CA SER A 52 3.73 3.02 7.58
C SER A 52 3.11 2.18 6.43
N PRO A 53 2.55 1.00 6.72
CA PRO A 53 2.27 0.44 8.06
C PRO A 53 3.51 -0.09 8.79
N VAL A 54 3.44 -0.07 10.13
CA VAL A 54 4.26 -0.89 11.01
C VAL A 54 3.30 -1.56 12.00
N LEU A 55 3.48 -2.85 12.23
CA LEU A 55 2.77 -3.64 13.22
C LEU A 55 3.74 -3.99 14.35
N GLU A 56 3.31 -3.79 15.59
CA GLU A 56 3.97 -4.37 16.75
C GLU A 56 3.12 -5.49 17.33
N ASP A 57 3.75 -6.61 17.67
CA ASP A 57 3.11 -7.73 18.33
C ASP A 57 4.09 -8.44 19.27
N ASN A 58 3.82 -8.38 20.59
CA ASN A 58 4.61 -9.05 21.62
C ASN A 58 6.14 -8.87 21.49
N GLY A 59 6.57 -7.66 21.12
CA GLY A 59 7.97 -7.31 20.93
C GLY A 59 8.51 -7.51 19.50
N LEU A 60 7.75 -8.15 18.62
CA LEU A 60 8.01 -8.14 17.18
C LEU A 60 7.62 -6.79 16.60
N VAL A 61 8.50 -6.18 15.80
CA VAL A 61 8.22 -4.97 15.01
C VAL A 61 8.33 -5.32 13.53
N LEU A 62 7.23 -5.27 12.81
CA LEU A 62 7.13 -5.70 11.43
C LEU A 62 6.69 -4.55 10.53
N ALA A 63 7.44 -4.28 9.47
CA ALA A 63 7.09 -3.38 8.39
C ALA A 63 6.78 -4.16 7.10
N GLU A 64 6.37 -3.46 6.04
CA GLU A 64 5.90 -3.95 4.75
C GLU A 64 4.51 -4.58 4.79
N SER A 65 3.61 -4.05 3.95
CA SER A 65 2.19 -4.45 3.94
C SER A 65 2.00 -5.94 3.69
N GLY A 66 2.72 -6.51 2.71
CA GLY A 66 2.63 -7.93 2.39
C GLY A 66 3.08 -8.82 3.54
N ALA A 67 4.23 -8.52 4.13
CA ALA A 67 4.78 -9.27 5.26
C ALA A 67 3.85 -9.21 6.48
N ILE A 68 3.27 -8.05 6.78
CA ILE A 68 2.31 -7.90 7.86
C ILE A 68 1.04 -8.73 7.61
N LEU A 69 0.52 -8.71 6.38
CA LEU A 69 -0.67 -9.48 6.03
C LEU A 69 -0.42 -10.98 6.11
N GLU A 70 0.72 -11.46 5.62
CA GLU A 70 1.10 -12.87 5.75
C GLU A 70 1.26 -13.28 7.22
N TYR A 71 1.95 -12.46 8.02
CA TYR A 71 2.12 -12.70 9.45
C TYR A 71 0.77 -12.82 10.19
N LEU A 72 -0.14 -11.87 9.95
CA LEU A 72 -1.46 -11.88 10.57
C LEU A 72 -2.27 -13.14 10.21
N GLN A 73 -2.22 -13.54 8.95
CA GLN A 73 -2.92 -14.73 8.47
C GLN A 73 -2.28 -16.02 8.99
N GLU A 74 -0.96 -16.08 9.08
CA GLU A 74 -0.26 -17.27 9.61
C GLU A 74 -0.44 -17.43 11.11
N THR A 75 -0.53 -16.31 11.84
CA THR A 75 -0.56 -16.33 13.29
C THR A 75 -1.98 -16.36 13.85
N TYR A 76 -2.93 -15.67 13.19
CA TYR A 76 -4.25 -15.40 13.75
C TYR A 76 -5.43 -15.94 12.94
N ASP A 77 -5.25 -16.29 11.66
CA ASP A 77 -6.32 -16.86 10.82
C ASP A 77 -6.39 -18.40 10.96
N SER A 78 -6.78 -18.88 12.15
CA SER A 78 -6.90 -20.31 12.43
C SER A 78 -7.91 -21.03 11.54
N ALA A 79 -8.91 -20.32 11.04
CA ALA A 79 -9.93 -20.86 10.12
C ALA A 79 -9.50 -20.82 8.65
N SER A 80 -8.31 -20.30 8.34
CA SER A 80 -7.77 -20.16 6.98
C SER A 80 -8.74 -19.45 6.01
N ARG A 81 -9.41 -18.41 6.49
CA ARG A 81 -10.40 -17.65 5.70
C ARG A 81 -9.76 -16.83 4.60
N PHE A 82 -8.53 -16.33 4.82
CA PHE A 82 -7.84 -15.41 3.93
C PHE A 82 -6.61 -16.01 3.26
N LYS A 83 -6.12 -17.15 3.76
CA LYS A 83 -4.99 -17.85 3.17
C LYS A 83 -5.42 -19.24 2.70
N PRO A 84 -5.38 -19.50 1.40
CA PRO A 84 -5.80 -20.81 0.89
C PRO A 84 -4.90 -21.93 1.39
N LEU A 85 -5.48 -23.09 1.64
CA LEU A 85 -4.74 -24.30 2.04
C LEU A 85 -4.22 -25.09 0.84
N ASP A 86 -4.98 -25.10 -0.25
CA ASP A 86 -4.63 -25.80 -1.48
C ASP A 86 -3.36 -25.21 -2.13
N PRO A 87 -2.41 -26.07 -2.57
CA PRO A 87 -1.15 -25.62 -3.17
C PRO A 87 -1.30 -24.75 -4.42
N ALA A 88 -2.27 -25.04 -5.28
CA ALA A 88 -2.48 -24.27 -6.52
C ALA A 88 -2.98 -22.85 -6.18
N HIS A 89 -3.95 -22.73 -5.28
CA HIS A 89 -4.44 -21.43 -4.82
C HIS A 89 -3.40 -20.65 -4.01
N LYS A 90 -2.46 -21.31 -3.30
CA LYS A 90 -1.33 -20.63 -2.66
C LYS A 90 -0.42 -19.92 -3.66
N VAL A 91 -0.27 -20.44 -4.87
CA VAL A 91 0.51 -19.76 -5.92
C VAL A 91 -0.18 -18.46 -6.33
N GLN A 92 -1.51 -18.51 -6.55
CA GLN A 92 -2.30 -17.32 -6.88
C GLN A 92 -2.31 -16.30 -5.75
N TYR A 93 -2.44 -16.73 -4.51
CA TYR A 93 -2.36 -15.87 -3.34
C TYR A 93 -1.03 -15.11 -3.29
N ARG A 94 0.11 -15.79 -3.44
CA ARG A 94 1.43 -15.17 -3.50
C ARG A 94 1.56 -14.22 -4.69
N PHE A 95 1.07 -14.63 -5.85
CA PHE A 95 1.05 -13.78 -7.04
C PHE A 95 0.37 -12.43 -6.72
N TRP A 96 -0.83 -12.44 -6.14
CA TRP A 96 -1.56 -11.22 -5.85
C TRP A 96 -0.89 -10.35 -4.77
N LEU A 97 -0.28 -10.93 -3.75
CA LEU A 97 0.50 -10.18 -2.76
C LEU A 97 1.68 -9.44 -3.42
N HIS A 98 2.45 -10.14 -4.23
CA HIS A 98 3.60 -9.54 -4.92
C HIS A 98 3.19 -8.58 -6.04
N TYR A 99 2.13 -8.91 -6.78
CA TYR A 99 1.59 -8.07 -7.84
C TYR A 99 1.13 -6.70 -7.31
N ALA A 100 0.45 -6.68 -6.19
CA ALA A 100 -0.06 -5.44 -5.60
C ALA A 100 1.06 -4.45 -5.30
N GLU A 101 2.18 -4.91 -4.73
CA GLU A 101 3.29 -4.04 -4.33
C GLU A 101 4.36 -3.89 -5.40
N GLY A 102 4.66 -4.92 -6.16
CA GLY A 102 5.75 -4.93 -7.14
C GLY A 102 5.33 -4.42 -8.52
N SER A 103 4.08 -4.60 -8.92
CA SER A 103 3.63 -4.26 -10.28
C SER A 103 2.66 -3.07 -10.31
N LEU A 104 1.57 -3.13 -9.54
CA LEU A 104 0.51 -2.12 -9.60
C LEU A 104 0.89 -0.83 -8.86
N MET A 105 1.38 -0.96 -7.62
CA MET A 105 1.68 0.22 -6.78
C MET A 105 2.74 1.15 -7.35
N PRO A 106 3.84 0.70 -7.99
CA PRO A 106 4.79 1.61 -8.63
C PRO A 106 4.17 2.50 -9.70
N LEU A 107 3.27 1.96 -10.53
CA LEU A 107 2.57 2.73 -11.55
C LEU A 107 1.62 3.77 -10.94
N LEU A 108 0.88 3.39 -9.89
CA LEU A 108 0.01 4.32 -9.16
C LEU A 108 0.80 5.42 -8.47
N LEU A 109 1.95 5.09 -7.88
CA LEU A 109 2.85 6.07 -7.27
C LEU A 109 3.42 7.03 -8.31
N MET A 110 3.89 6.53 -9.45
CA MET A 110 4.34 7.38 -10.56
C MET A 110 3.22 8.31 -11.02
N LYS A 111 1.98 7.83 -11.16
CA LYS A 111 0.84 8.67 -11.51
C LYS A 111 0.61 9.78 -10.49
N LEU A 112 0.69 9.46 -9.20
CA LEU A 112 0.58 10.44 -8.13
C LEU A 112 1.68 11.50 -8.21
N VAL A 113 2.94 11.10 -8.40
CA VAL A 113 4.09 12.01 -8.54
C VAL A 113 3.94 12.92 -9.76
N PHE A 114 3.63 12.38 -10.93
CA PHE A 114 3.43 13.20 -12.13
C PHE A 114 2.22 14.13 -12.03
N ASN A 115 1.16 13.75 -11.32
CA ASN A 115 0.04 14.64 -11.02
C ASN A 115 0.41 15.79 -10.07
N SER A 116 1.47 15.66 -9.30
CA SER A 116 1.93 16.69 -8.37
C SER A 116 2.80 17.77 -9.02
N LEU A 117 3.34 17.53 -10.23
CA LEU A 117 4.23 18.48 -10.90
C LEU A 117 3.59 19.83 -11.24
N GLY A 118 2.26 19.90 -11.32
CA GLY A 118 1.51 21.16 -11.49
C GLY A 118 1.09 21.84 -10.19
N LYS A 119 1.53 21.34 -9.02
CA LYS A 119 1.07 21.77 -7.69
C LYS A 119 2.25 22.18 -6.80
N PRO A 120 2.01 22.85 -5.66
CA PRO A 120 3.06 23.02 -4.65
C PRO A 120 3.69 21.66 -4.26
N PRO A 121 5.01 21.57 -4.02
CA PRO A 121 6.00 22.66 -3.85
C PRO A 121 6.63 23.20 -5.14
N VAL A 122 6.17 22.79 -6.33
CA VAL A 122 6.70 23.35 -7.60
C VAL A 122 6.47 24.86 -7.63
N PRO A 123 7.49 25.68 -7.94
CA PRO A 123 7.37 27.14 -8.02
C PRO A 123 6.25 27.56 -9.00
N PHE A 124 5.51 28.62 -8.63
CA PHE A 124 4.30 29.04 -9.36
C PHE A 124 4.54 29.21 -10.87
N GLY A 125 5.63 29.87 -11.27
CA GLY A 125 5.95 30.09 -12.69
C GLY A 125 6.27 28.81 -13.48
N LEU A 126 6.61 27.71 -12.82
CA LEU A 126 6.95 26.42 -13.47
C LEU A 126 5.80 25.41 -13.45
N ARG A 127 4.70 25.69 -12.75
CA ARG A 127 3.59 24.71 -12.57
C ARG A 127 2.91 24.33 -13.87
N THR A 128 2.73 25.28 -14.79
CA THR A 128 2.12 25.02 -16.11
C THR A 128 2.98 24.07 -16.93
N LEU A 129 4.29 24.31 -16.95
CA LEU A 129 5.24 23.43 -17.62
C LEU A 129 5.28 22.05 -16.94
N GLY A 130 5.38 22.01 -15.61
CA GLY A 130 5.36 20.78 -14.83
C GLY A 130 4.09 19.94 -15.10
N LYS A 131 2.92 20.59 -15.14
CA LYS A 131 1.66 19.94 -15.50
C LYS A 131 1.69 19.34 -16.91
N ALA A 132 2.18 20.09 -17.90
CA ALA A 132 2.27 19.62 -19.28
C ALA A 132 3.21 18.41 -19.40
N LEU A 133 4.39 18.46 -18.79
CA LEU A 133 5.33 17.34 -18.73
C LEU A 133 4.71 16.11 -18.06
N GLY A 134 4.11 16.29 -16.90
CA GLY A 134 3.45 15.20 -16.18
C GLY A 134 2.33 14.54 -16.98
N GLN A 135 1.51 15.34 -17.68
CA GLN A 135 0.46 14.82 -18.57
C GLN A 135 1.06 14.11 -19.80
N GLY A 136 2.13 14.63 -20.37
CA GLY A 136 2.85 13.98 -21.47
C GLY A 136 3.33 12.58 -21.13
N VAL A 137 4.02 12.42 -20.01
CA VAL A 137 4.49 11.10 -19.52
C VAL A 137 3.33 10.17 -19.22
N GLN A 138 2.27 10.67 -18.58
CA GLN A 138 1.09 9.86 -18.29
C GLN A 138 0.43 9.36 -19.57
N LYS A 139 0.25 10.21 -20.58
CA LYS A 139 -0.34 9.83 -21.86
C LYS A 139 0.54 8.85 -22.65
N ALA A 140 1.85 9.10 -22.66
CA ALA A 140 2.79 8.28 -23.43
C ALA A 140 3.01 6.89 -22.84
N TYR A 141 2.98 6.74 -21.51
CA TYR A 141 3.35 5.50 -20.85
C TYR A 141 2.33 5.01 -19.80
N LEU A 142 2.05 5.82 -18.77
CA LEU A 142 1.36 5.32 -17.59
C LEU A 142 -0.09 4.92 -17.82
N ASN A 143 -0.85 5.68 -18.59
CA ASN A 143 -2.29 5.40 -18.77
C ASN A 143 -2.49 4.05 -19.44
N ARG A 144 -1.71 3.73 -20.49
CA ARG A 144 -1.78 2.44 -21.17
C ARG A 144 -1.43 1.27 -20.23
N GLN A 145 -0.40 1.44 -19.39
CA GLN A 145 -0.03 0.42 -18.41
C GLN A 145 -1.16 0.21 -17.39
N LEU A 146 -1.68 1.28 -16.83
CA LEU A 146 -2.77 1.22 -15.84
C LEU A 146 -4.06 0.62 -16.42
N GLU A 147 -4.38 0.90 -17.68
CA GLU A 147 -5.53 0.29 -18.38
C GLU A 147 -5.34 -1.23 -18.55
N THR A 148 -4.11 -1.66 -18.86
CA THR A 148 -3.79 -3.09 -18.95
C THR A 148 -3.95 -3.77 -17.59
N HIS A 149 -3.42 -3.16 -16.52
CA HIS A 149 -3.57 -3.67 -15.17
C HIS A 149 -5.04 -3.69 -14.70
N ALA A 150 -5.79 -2.63 -15.01
CA ALA A 150 -7.21 -2.56 -14.65
C ALA A 150 -8.02 -3.67 -15.33
N ARG A 151 -7.78 -3.91 -16.62
CA ARG A 151 -8.42 -5.02 -17.36
C ARG A 151 -8.04 -6.37 -16.75
N PHE A 152 -6.75 -6.62 -16.54
CA PHE A 152 -6.28 -7.86 -15.94
C PHE A 152 -6.95 -8.17 -14.59
N ILE A 153 -7.06 -7.17 -13.72
CA ILE A 153 -7.75 -7.32 -12.42
C ILE A 153 -9.25 -7.60 -12.63
N ASN A 154 -9.90 -6.83 -13.52
CA ASN A 154 -11.33 -6.98 -13.79
C ASN A 154 -11.66 -8.37 -14.35
N ASP A 155 -10.87 -8.85 -15.30
CA ASP A 155 -11.06 -10.16 -15.93
C ASP A 155 -10.88 -11.27 -14.88
N HIS A 156 -9.84 -11.18 -14.05
CA HIS A 156 -9.64 -12.15 -12.96
C HIS A 156 -10.82 -12.17 -11.97
N LEU A 157 -11.35 -11.02 -11.59
CA LEU A 157 -12.50 -10.94 -10.68
C LEU A 157 -13.77 -11.50 -11.34
N ALA A 158 -13.96 -11.28 -12.63
CA ALA A 158 -15.12 -11.81 -13.36
C ALA A 158 -15.09 -13.34 -13.48
N GLU A 159 -13.88 -13.93 -13.57
CA GLU A 159 -13.71 -15.39 -13.67
C GLU A 159 -13.77 -16.11 -12.31
N ASN A 160 -13.55 -15.39 -11.20
CA ASN A 160 -13.41 -15.97 -9.85
C ASN A 160 -14.39 -15.38 -8.82
N SER A 161 -15.50 -14.78 -9.27
CA SER A 161 -16.57 -14.22 -8.41
C SER A 161 -17.73 -15.21 -8.20
#